data_317aa7360789dfbf23d97a5442f83c6a
#
_entry.id   317aa7360789dfbf23d97a5442f83c6a
#
_cell.length_a   1.000
_cell.length_b   1.000
_cell.length_c   1.000
_cell.angle_alpha   90.00
_cell.angle_beta   90.00
_cell.angle_gamma   90.00
#
_symmetry.space_group_name_H-M   'P 1'
#
loop_
_entity.id
_entity.type
_entity.pdbx_description
1 polymer ?
#
loop_
_entity_poly.entity_id
_entity_poly.type
_entity_poly.pdbx_seq_one_letter_code
_entity_poly.pdbx_strand_id
1 'polypeptide(L)'
;MERGRLGARGIVVLGLLGALLVVLQVAMALLPNIEPVSLLVMVYTAVLGRRAANPIAVFVALEALIWGVSTWVLSYLYVWAVLAVLAWLLRGMESRVGWAVLSGAFGLAFGALCALVYLPVGGWQMFAATWVAGIPFDLLHGAGNFTIALVLFQPCRRVLATLCAKVFPP
;
A
#
# COMPACT_ATOMS: atom_id res chain seq x y z
N MET A 1 -28.90 -1.22 -16.28
CA MET A 1 -27.96 -1.23 -15.16
C MET A 1 -26.68 -0.52 -15.62
N GLU A 2 -26.60 0.78 -15.47
CA GLU A 2 -25.35 1.53 -15.68
C GLU A 2 -24.41 1.18 -14.52
N ARG A 3 -23.48 0.28 -14.75
CA ARG A 3 -22.35 0.05 -13.86
C ARG A 3 -21.53 1.34 -13.80
N GLY A 4 -21.81 2.12 -12.75
CA GLY A 4 -21.28 3.41 -12.40
C GLY A 4 -19.98 3.86 -13.05
N ARG A 5 -20.10 4.60 -14.13
CA ARG A 5 -19.02 5.48 -14.61
C ARG A 5 -18.64 6.40 -13.45
N LEU A 6 -17.36 6.42 -13.13
CA LEU A 6 -16.84 7.38 -12.16
C LEU A 6 -17.11 8.79 -12.71
N GLY A 7 -17.92 9.57 -11.98
CA GLY A 7 -18.07 10.98 -12.31
C GLY A 7 -16.73 11.73 -12.11
N ALA A 8 -16.59 12.90 -12.70
CA ALA A 8 -15.38 13.72 -12.61
C ALA A 8 -14.90 13.93 -11.17
N ARG A 9 -15.83 14.15 -10.23
CA ARG A 9 -15.50 14.27 -8.79
C ARG A 9 -14.86 13.01 -8.23
N GLY A 10 -15.34 11.82 -8.61
CA GLY A 10 -14.78 10.54 -8.17
C GLY A 10 -13.36 10.33 -8.72
N ILE A 11 -13.11 10.67 -9.98
CA ILE A 11 -11.78 10.58 -10.60
C ILE A 11 -10.79 11.48 -9.87
N VAL A 12 -11.16 12.74 -9.62
CA VAL A 12 -10.31 13.69 -8.89
C VAL A 12 -9.98 13.17 -7.49
N VAL A 13 -10.97 12.67 -6.73
CA VAL A 13 -10.73 12.16 -5.37
C VAL A 13 -9.81 10.96 -5.39
N LEU A 14 -9.99 10.00 -6.30
CA LEU A 14 -9.11 8.83 -6.40
C LEU A 14 -7.68 9.23 -6.82
N GLY A 15 -7.53 10.22 -7.70
CA GLY A 15 -6.24 10.78 -8.07
C GLY A 15 -5.52 11.44 -6.88
N LEU A 16 -6.25 12.26 -6.11
CA LEU A 16 -5.70 12.90 -4.90
C LEU A 16 -5.30 11.89 -3.83
N LEU A 17 -6.06 10.81 -3.64
CA LEU A 17 -5.70 9.72 -2.72
C LEU A 17 -4.41 9.01 -3.17
N GLY A 18 -4.20 8.83 -4.48
CA GLY A 18 -2.95 8.29 -5.02
C GLY A 18 -1.76 9.25 -4.81
N ALA A 19 -1.96 10.53 -5.10
CA ALA A 19 -0.95 11.56 -4.84
C ALA A 19 -0.57 11.67 -3.35
N LEU A 20 -1.54 11.49 -2.45
CA LEU A 20 -1.29 11.47 -1.01
C LEU A 20 -0.33 10.36 -0.58
N LEU A 21 -0.39 9.18 -1.21
CA LEU A 21 0.57 8.10 -0.95
C LEU A 21 1.99 8.55 -1.24
N VAL A 22 2.22 9.18 -2.41
CA VAL A 22 3.54 9.71 -2.81
C VAL A 22 4.01 10.78 -1.83
N VAL A 23 3.14 11.76 -1.54
CA VAL A 23 3.50 12.89 -0.65
C VAL A 23 3.94 12.39 0.73
N LEU A 24 3.22 11.42 1.29
CA LEU A 24 3.55 10.88 2.61
C LEU A 24 4.81 10.00 2.58
N GLN A 25 5.04 9.25 1.51
CA GLN A 25 6.29 8.51 1.34
C GLN A 25 7.48 9.46 1.26
N VAL A 26 7.42 10.48 0.40
CA VAL A 26 8.50 11.47 0.26
C VAL A 26 8.71 12.27 1.55
N ALA A 27 7.63 12.69 2.23
CA ALA A 27 7.73 13.43 3.49
C ALA A 27 8.42 12.62 4.60
N MET A 28 8.32 11.30 4.57
CA MET A 28 8.93 10.40 5.56
C MET A 28 10.22 9.72 5.05
N ALA A 29 10.75 10.11 3.91
CA ALA A 29 11.93 9.49 3.29
C ALA A 29 13.20 9.51 4.18
N LEU A 30 13.27 10.40 5.19
CA LEU A 30 14.35 10.44 6.18
C LEU A 30 14.25 9.30 7.22
N LEU A 31 13.10 8.62 7.31
CA LEU A 31 12.87 7.50 8.21
C LEU A 31 12.83 6.20 7.38
N PRO A 32 13.94 5.46 7.30
CA PRO A 32 13.99 4.29 6.41
C PRO A 32 12.89 3.29 6.75
N ASN A 33 12.08 2.95 5.74
CA ASN A 33 10.98 1.99 5.83
C ASN A 33 9.92 2.29 6.94
N ILE A 34 9.82 3.53 7.39
CA ILE A 34 8.74 3.98 8.29
C ILE A 34 7.87 4.94 7.50
N GLU A 35 6.80 4.42 6.90
CA GLU A 35 5.91 5.19 6.04
C GLU A 35 4.45 4.70 6.16
N PRO A 36 3.47 5.59 6.00
CA PRO A 36 2.07 5.20 6.15
C PRO A 36 1.45 4.60 4.88
N VAL A 37 2.24 4.29 3.84
CA VAL A 37 1.74 3.76 2.55
C VAL A 37 0.99 2.45 2.76
N SER A 38 1.58 1.49 3.49
CA SER A 38 0.94 0.21 3.81
C SER A 38 -0.39 0.41 4.54
N LEU A 39 -0.42 1.32 5.55
CA LEU A 39 -1.64 1.69 6.26
C LEU A 39 -2.71 2.20 5.29
N LEU A 40 -2.36 3.17 4.42
CA LEU A 40 -3.33 3.79 3.53
C LEU A 40 -3.82 2.85 2.44
N VAL A 41 -2.98 1.99 1.89
CA VAL A 41 -3.40 0.94 0.95
C VAL A 41 -4.46 0.03 1.59
N MET A 42 -4.24 -0.40 2.85
CA MET A 42 -5.23 -1.20 3.58
C MET A 42 -6.52 -0.42 3.85
N VAL A 43 -6.42 0.84 4.30
CA VAL A 43 -7.58 1.72 4.57
C VAL A 43 -8.37 1.97 3.29
N TYR A 44 -7.69 2.30 2.18
CA TYR A 44 -8.35 2.52 0.89
C TYR A 44 -9.08 1.26 0.43
N THR A 45 -8.45 0.10 0.58
CA THR A 45 -9.06 -1.18 0.20
C THR A 45 -10.26 -1.53 1.07
N ALA A 46 -10.16 -1.32 2.38
CA ALA A 46 -11.26 -1.59 3.31
C ALA A 46 -12.49 -0.69 3.08
N VAL A 47 -12.28 0.57 2.63
CA VAL A 47 -13.36 1.54 2.42
C VAL A 47 -13.88 1.56 0.99
N LEU A 48 -12.98 1.57 0.00
CA LEU A 48 -13.33 1.74 -1.41
C LEU A 48 -13.52 0.40 -2.15
N GLY A 49 -13.14 -0.71 -1.51
CA GLY A 49 -13.18 -2.02 -2.15
C GLY A 49 -12.32 -2.06 -3.43
N ARG A 50 -12.89 -2.54 -4.53
CA ARG A 50 -12.20 -2.63 -5.83
C ARG A 50 -11.74 -1.28 -6.39
N ARG A 51 -12.38 -0.17 -6.00
CA ARG A 51 -11.98 1.17 -6.45
C ARG A 51 -10.62 1.59 -5.88
N ALA A 52 -10.12 0.95 -4.82
CA ALA A 52 -8.79 1.18 -4.26
C ALA A 52 -7.66 0.91 -5.27
N ALA A 53 -7.89 0.08 -6.28
CA ALA A 53 -6.93 -0.14 -7.35
C ALA A 53 -6.55 1.16 -8.09
N ASN A 54 -7.47 2.15 -8.18
CA ASN A 54 -7.18 3.41 -8.87
C ASN A 54 -6.12 4.26 -8.14
N PRO A 55 -6.27 4.63 -6.85
CA PRO A 55 -5.25 5.38 -6.15
C PRO A 55 -3.93 4.61 -6.04
N ILE A 56 -3.94 3.27 -5.92
CA ILE A 56 -2.72 2.47 -5.93
C ILE A 56 -2.03 2.54 -7.30
N ALA A 57 -2.77 2.45 -8.40
CA ALA A 57 -2.22 2.60 -9.75
C ALA A 57 -1.64 4.01 -9.99
N VAL A 58 -2.34 5.07 -9.52
CA VAL A 58 -1.84 6.44 -9.58
C VAL A 58 -0.54 6.58 -8.79
N PHE A 59 -0.48 6.01 -7.58
CA PHE A 59 0.73 5.99 -6.77
C PHE A 59 1.91 5.36 -7.51
N VAL A 60 1.75 4.14 -8.02
CA VAL A 60 2.82 3.43 -8.76
C VAL A 60 3.24 4.19 -10.03
N ALA A 61 2.28 4.78 -10.75
CA ALA A 61 2.58 5.59 -11.93
C ALA A 61 3.38 6.86 -11.58
N LEU A 62 3.03 7.55 -10.49
CA LEU A 62 3.78 8.72 -10.02
C LEU A 62 5.18 8.35 -9.55
N GLU A 63 5.34 7.22 -8.84
CA GLU A 63 6.66 6.70 -8.46
C GLU A 63 7.54 6.44 -9.69
N ALA A 64 6.97 5.84 -10.74
CA ALA A 64 7.68 5.60 -12.00
C ALA A 64 8.07 6.90 -12.71
N LEU A 65 7.24 7.95 -12.62
CA LEU A 65 7.52 9.26 -13.22
C LEU A 65 8.60 10.04 -12.44
N ILE A 66 8.60 9.92 -11.12
CA ILE A 66 9.53 10.67 -10.25
C ILE A 66 10.92 10.01 -10.24
N TRP A 67 10.96 8.68 -10.08
CA TRP A 67 12.20 7.93 -9.84
C TRP A 67 12.68 7.13 -11.05
N GLY A 68 11.93 7.16 -12.15
CA GLY A 68 12.20 6.35 -13.34
C GLY A 68 11.82 4.89 -13.17
N VAL A 69 11.92 4.14 -14.28
CA VAL A 69 11.64 2.69 -14.28
C VAL A 69 12.88 1.95 -13.76
N SER A 70 12.77 1.42 -12.55
CA SER A 70 13.82 0.64 -11.88
C SER A 70 13.27 -0.70 -11.38
N THR A 71 14.12 -1.61 -10.93
CA THR A 71 13.69 -2.88 -10.32
C THR A 71 12.79 -2.65 -9.11
N TRP A 72 13.02 -1.59 -8.36
CA TRP A 72 12.18 -1.18 -7.25
C TRP A 72 10.76 -0.79 -7.70
N VAL A 73 10.63 0.04 -8.72
CA VAL A 73 9.31 0.42 -9.27
C VAL A 73 8.60 -0.80 -9.91
N LEU A 74 9.35 -1.71 -10.54
CA LEU A 74 8.78 -2.96 -11.06
C LEU A 74 8.18 -3.83 -9.95
N SER A 75 8.81 -3.89 -8.78
CA SER A 75 8.25 -4.61 -7.64
C SER A 75 6.92 -4.00 -7.17
N TYR A 76 6.76 -2.69 -7.25
CA TYR A 76 5.54 -1.98 -6.85
C TYR A 76 4.30 -2.36 -7.67
N LEU A 77 4.48 -2.85 -8.90
CA LEU A 77 3.37 -3.33 -9.73
C LEU A 77 2.59 -4.48 -9.08
N TYR A 78 3.24 -5.31 -8.25
CA TYR A 78 2.60 -6.45 -7.61
C TYR A 78 2.56 -6.39 -6.09
N VAL A 79 3.56 -5.79 -5.44
CA VAL A 79 3.65 -5.76 -3.97
C VAL A 79 2.43 -5.09 -3.34
N TRP A 80 2.03 -3.94 -3.86
CA TRP A 80 0.84 -3.23 -3.38
C TRP A 80 -0.46 -3.94 -3.73
N ALA A 81 -0.49 -4.67 -4.85
CA ALA A 81 -1.62 -5.51 -5.21
C ALA A 81 -1.78 -6.68 -4.23
N VAL A 82 -0.68 -7.31 -3.79
CA VAL A 82 -0.71 -8.36 -2.75
C VAL A 82 -1.34 -7.82 -1.46
N LEU A 83 -0.87 -6.67 -0.96
CA LEU A 83 -1.44 -6.05 0.23
C LEU A 83 -2.92 -5.70 0.06
N ALA A 84 -3.29 -5.13 -1.09
CA ALA A 84 -4.67 -4.78 -1.40
C ALA A 84 -5.58 -6.04 -1.43
N VAL A 85 -5.12 -7.14 -2.00
CA VAL A 85 -5.88 -8.41 -2.02
C VAL A 85 -6.07 -8.94 -0.60
N LEU A 86 -5.01 -8.97 0.22
CA LEU A 86 -5.10 -9.40 1.62
C LEU A 86 -6.06 -8.52 2.42
N ALA A 87 -5.95 -7.20 2.28
CA ALA A 87 -6.85 -6.25 2.93
C ALA A 87 -8.30 -6.40 2.44
N TRP A 88 -8.52 -6.72 1.16
CA TRP A 88 -9.85 -6.95 0.62
C TRP A 88 -10.48 -8.23 1.15
N LEU A 89 -9.71 -9.30 1.28
CA LEU A 89 -10.17 -10.56 1.87
C LEU A 89 -10.56 -10.38 3.35
N LEU A 90 -9.81 -9.55 4.06
CA LEU A 90 -9.98 -9.29 5.49
C LEU A 90 -10.84 -8.04 5.80
N ARG A 91 -11.49 -7.43 4.78
CA ARG A 91 -12.23 -6.17 4.97
C ARG A 91 -13.35 -6.20 6.01
N GLY A 92 -13.86 -7.38 6.33
CA GLY A 92 -14.83 -7.61 7.41
C GLY A 92 -14.22 -7.65 8.81
N MET A 93 -12.89 -7.60 8.92
CA MET A 93 -12.21 -7.65 10.21
C MET A 93 -12.37 -6.32 10.96
N GLU A 94 -12.85 -6.39 12.20
CA GLU A 94 -13.04 -5.21 13.08
C GLU A 94 -11.87 -5.00 14.05
N SER A 95 -11.07 -6.03 14.28
CA SER A 95 -9.96 -6.01 15.24
C SER A 95 -8.86 -5.05 14.82
N ARG A 96 -8.54 -4.07 15.67
CA ARG A 96 -7.37 -3.19 15.51
C ARG A 96 -6.06 -3.99 15.46
N VAL A 97 -5.94 -4.94 16.36
CA VAL A 97 -4.75 -5.80 16.46
C VAL A 97 -4.62 -6.65 15.19
N GLY A 98 -5.73 -7.17 14.67
CA GLY A 98 -5.71 -7.93 13.41
C GLY A 98 -5.15 -7.10 12.24
N TRP A 99 -5.58 -5.85 12.09
CA TRP A 99 -5.05 -4.94 11.06
C TRP A 99 -3.59 -4.58 11.29
N ALA A 100 -3.18 -4.40 12.56
CA ALA A 100 -1.78 -4.17 12.90
C ALA A 100 -0.90 -5.39 12.58
N VAL A 101 -1.37 -6.61 12.88
CA VAL A 101 -0.68 -7.86 12.55
C VAL A 101 -0.54 -8.01 11.04
N LEU A 102 -1.60 -7.76 10.26
CA LEU A 102 -1.53 -7.80 8.79
C LEU A 102 -0.47 -6.82 8.27
N SER A 103 -0.50 -5.57 8.76
CA SER A 103 0.45 -4.53 8.36
C SER A 103 1.89 -4.88 8.71
N GLY A 104 2.11 -5.35 9.94
CA GLY A 104 3.43 -5.75 10.40
C GLY A 104 3.97 -6.97 9.65
N ALA A 105 3.15 -8.00 9.44
CA ALA A 105 3.52 -9.18 8.67
C ALA A 105 3.86 -8.83 7.21
N PHE A 106 3.09 -7.93 6.59
CA PHE A 106 3.40 -7.43 5.26
C PHE A 106 4.74 -6.68 5.25
N GLY A 107 5.01 -5.81 6.24
CA GLY A 107 6.29 -5.12 6.37
C GLY A 107 7.47 -6.07 6.51
N LEU A 108 7.34 -7.14 7.31
CA LEU A 108 8.36 -8.19 7.45
C LEU A 108 8.59 -8.97 6.14
N ALA A 109 7.57 -9.13 5.32
CA ALA A 109 7.66 -9.84 4.04
C ALA A 109 8.06 -8.92 2.87
N PHE A 110 8.13 -7.60 3.08
CA PHE A 110 8.25 -6.61 2.01
C PHE A 110 9.53 -6.79 1.19
N GLY A 111 10.67 -6.96 1.84
CA GLY A 111 11.95 -7.18 1.16
C GLY A 111 11.96 -8.48 0.36
N ALA A 112 11.39 -9.57 0.90
CA ALA A 112 11.23 -10.82 0.16
C ALA A 112 10.36 -10.62 -1.09
N LEU A 113 9.22 -9.92 -0.94
CA LEU A 113 8.35 -9.60 -2.07
C LEU A 113 9.09 -8.75 -3.11
N CYS A 114 9.80 -7.71 -2.71
CA CYS A 114 10.58 -6.87 -3.62
C CYS A 114 11.71 -7.65 -4.30
N ALA A 115 12.34 -8.61 -3.61
CA ALA A 115 13.42 -9.42 -4.16
C ALA A 115 12.96 -10.36 -5.27
N LEU A 116 11.67 -10.69 -5.39
CA LEU A 116 11.15 -11.56 -6.47
C LEU A 116 11.47 -11.05 -7.88
N VAL A 117 11.59 -9.73 -8.06
CA VAL A 117 11.96 -9.13 -9.35
C VAL A 117 13.33 -9.60 -9.86
N TYR A 118 14.19 -10.08 -8.98
CA TYR A 118 15.53 -10.55 -9.33
C TYR A 118 15.60 -12.02 -9.75
N LEU A 119 14.52 -12.80 -9.54
CA LEU A 119 14.48 -14.21 -9.95
C LEU A 119 14.77 -14.41 -11.45
N PRO A 120 14.17 -13.66 -12.38
CA PRO A 120 14.45 -13.81 -13.81
C PRO A 120 15.81 -13.27 -14.24
N VAL A 121 16.49 -12.46 -13.40
CA VAL A 121 17.78 -11.81 -13.72
C VAL A 121 18.96 -12.64 -13.25
N GLY A 122 18.98 -13.01 -11.98
CA GLY A 122 20.10 -13.72 -11.33
C GLY A 122 19.68 -14.97 -10.56
N GLY A 123 18.46 -15.47 -10.81
CA GLY A 123 17.95 -16.70 -10.20
C GLY A 123 17.80 -16.61 -8.68
N TRP A 124 17.75 -17.80 -8.08
CA TRP A 124 17.54 -17.95 -6.63
C TRP A 124 18.66 -17.32 -5.79
N GLN A 125 19.89 -17.34 -6.30
CA GLN A 125 21.01 -16.75 -5.56
C GLN A 125 20.87 -15.24 -5.39
N MET A 126 20.49 -14.54 -6.46
CA MET A 126 20.30 -13.08 -6.41
C MET A 126 19.09 -12.70 -5.57
N PHE A 127 17.98 -13.46 -5.67
CA PHE A 127 16.83 -13.30 -4.80
C PHE A 127 17.23 -13.42 -3.33
N ALA A 128 17.87 -14.53 -2.95
CA ALA A 128 18.24 -14.80 -1.56
C ALA A 128 19.23 -13.76 -1.01
N ALA A 129 20.24 -13.38 -1.79
CA ALA A 129 21.21 -12.37 -1.40
C ALA A 129 20.54 -11.00 -1.16
N THR A 130 19.65 -10.58 -2.06
CA THR A 130 18.92 -9.31 -1.93
C THR A 130 18.00 -9.31 -0.72
N TRP A 131 17.23 -10.39 -0.53
CA TRP A 131 16.32 -10.49 0.61
C TRP A 131 17.08 -10.50 1.94
N VAL A 132 18.12 -11.34 2.07
CA VAL A 132 18.93 -11.43 3.31
C VAL A 132 19.55 -10.07 3.67
N ALA A 133 20.10 -9.36 2.67
CA ALA A 133 20.63 -8.01 2.89
C ALA A 133 19.56 -7.01 3.34
N GLY A 134 18.29 -7.23 2.95
CA GLY A 134 17.14 -6.39 3.30
C GLY A 134 16.53 -6.66 4.68
N ILE A 135 16.83 -7.79 5.35
CA ILE A 135 16.19 -8.20 6.62
C ILE A 135 16.20 -7.11 7.70
N PRO A 136 17.31 -6.36 7.95
CA PRO A 136 17.28 -5.29 8.94
C PRO A 136 16.24 -4.20 8.65
N PHE A 137 16.04 -3.88 7.37
CA PHE A 137 15.02 -2.92 6.92
C PHE A 137 13.62 -3.50 7.03
N ASP A 138 13.43 -4.79 6.76
CA ASP A 138 12.16 -5.49 6.92
C ASP A 138 11.70 -5.51 8.38
N LEU A 139 12.63 -5.69 9.33
CA LEU A 139 12.33 -5.62 10.77
C LEU A 139 11.83 -4.23 11.18
N LEU A 140 12.47 -3.16 10.71
CA LEU A 140 12.03 -1.78 10.95
C LEU A 140 10.68 -1.53 10.28
N HIS A 141 10.50 -1.97 9.04
CA HIS A 141 9.25 -1.83 8.29
C HIS A 141 8.10 -2.57 8.99
N GLY A 142 8.33 -3.81 9.42
CA GLY A 142 7.34 -4.60 10.15
C GLY A 142 6.92 -3.94 11.46
N ALA A 143 7.89 -3.48 12.27
CA ALA A 143 7.62 -2.81 13.54
C ALA A 143 6.90 -1.46 13.35
N GLY A 144 7.35 -0.65 12.39
CA GLY A 144 6.75 0.63 12.02
C GLY A 144 5.32 0.45 11.53
N ASN A 145 5.10 -0.45 10.58
CA ASN A 145 3.80 -0.76 10.03
C ASN A 145 2.81 -1.28 11.08
N PHE A 146 3.26 -2.19 11.96
CA PHE A 146 2.44 -2.68 13.06
C PHE A 146 1.98 -1.52 13.96
N THR A 147 2.92 -0.67 14.40
CA THR A 147 2.65 0.43 15.32
C THR A 147 1.73 1.48 14.68
N ILE A 148 2.02 1.88 13.45
CA ILE A 148 1.21 2.86 12.71
C ILE A 148 -0.21 2.33 12.51
N ALA A 149 -0.37 1.08 12.08
CA ALA A 149 -1.68 0.50 11.85
C ALA A 149 -2.48 0.31 13.15
N LEU A 150 -1.83 -0.09 14.24
CA LEU A 150 -2.47 -0.25 15.56
C LEU A 150 -3.13 1.05 16.04
N VAL A 151 -2.48 2.18 15.79
CA VAL A 151 -2.95 3.49 16.24
C VAL A 151 -3.87 4.16 15.23
N LEU A 152 -3.51 4.13 13.94
CA LEU A 152 -4.13 4.99 12.94
C LEU A 152 -5.14 4.29 12.01
N PHE A 153 -5.18 2.96 11.94
CA PHE A 153 -6.07 2.28 10.99
C PHE A 153 -7.54 2.65 11.20
N GLN A 154 -8.05 2.53 12.42
CA GLN A 154 -9.47 2.80 12.69
C GLN A 154 -9.84 4.28 12.53
N PRO A 155 -9.07 5.26 13.04
CA PRO A 155 -9.32 6.67 12.76
C PRO A 155 -9.34 6.98 11.26
N CYS A 156 -8.32 6.56 10.53
CA CYS A 156 -8.22 6.80 9.08
C CYS A 156 -9.38 6.15 8.31
N ARG A 157 -9.74 4.90 8.66
CA ARG A 157 -10.90 4.21 8.06
C ARG A 157 -12.19 4.98 8.26
N ARG A 158 -12.45 5.50 9.47
CA ARG A 158 -13.68 6.27 9.78
C ARG A 158 -13.71 7.58 8.99
N VAL A 159 -12.62 8.33 8.99
CA VAL A 159 -12.53 9.60 8.26
C VAL A 159 -12.74 9.36 6.77
N LEU A 160 -12.03 8.41 6.18
CA LEU A 160 -12.15 8.12 4.76
C LEU A 160 -13.58 7.65 4.40
N ALA A 161 -14.18 6.77 5.21
CA ALA A 161 -15.55 6.31 4.98
C ALA A 161 -16.55 7.47 4.98
N THR A 162 -16.44 8.41 5.92
CA THR A 162 -17.30 9.60 5.98
C THR A 162 -17.14 10.51 4.78
N LEU A 163 -15.89 10.73 4.33
CA LEU A 163 -15.60 11.56 3.16
C LEU A 163 -16.09 10.90 1.87
N CYS A 164 -15.82 9.61 1.73
CA CYS A 164 -16.15 8.86 0.53
C CYS A 164 -17.66 8.63 0.37
N ALA A 165 -18.43 8.55 1.45
CA ALA A 165 -19.90 8.46 1.38
C ALA A 165 -20.54 9.63 0.63
N LYS A 166 -19.90 10.82 0.65
CA LYS A 166 -20.35 12.02 -0.08
C LYS A 166 -20.01 12.00 -1.59
N VAL A 167 -19.05 11.17 -1.98
CA VAL A 167 -18.52 11.12 -3.35
C VAL A 167 -18.96 9.84 -4.06
N PHE A 168 -19.05 8.76 -3.34
CA PHE A 168 -19.40 7.41 -3.83
C PHE A 168 -20.62 6.91 -3.03
N PRO A 169 -21.82 7.42 -3.31
CA PRO A 169 -23.03 6.90 -2.66
C PRO A 169 -23.18 5.40 -2.95
N PRO A 170 -23.85 4.65 -2.03
CA PRO A 170 -24.05 3.21 -2.14
C PRO A 170 -24.87 2.79 -3.36
#